data_d0a400d33db206d804d0388e6d040df7
#
_entry.id   d0a400d33db206d804d0388e6d040df7
#
_cell.length_a   1.000
_cell.length_b   1.000
_cell.length_c   1.000
_cell.angle_alpha   90.00
_cell.angle_beta   90.00
_cell.angle_gamma   90.00
#
_symmetry.space_group_name_H-M   'P 1'
#
loop_
_entity.id
_entity.type
_entity.pdbx_description
1 polymer ?
#
loop_
_entity_poly.entity_id
_entity_poly.type
_entity_poly.pdbx_seq_one_letter_code
_entity_poly.pdbx_strand_id
1 'polypeptide(L)'
;MIRDEGYLKIIPKLINNLLEENDINASEINKFILPCIFPRVPQTISKICGIDPENVVDNLALNVGDTGSTHPLLMLTNVLENSNPNEKILVCSFGGGGDAILLETTDLIKNLKNDESVANLLDNGVEETNYMKYLTFNDLVKWEKGMRGEIDRKTALTTLYRHNDAIIGLVGGKCEKTGTIQFPASRISVSPNSPDIDTQEPYKLAEKKANILSWSADYLSFSVNPPNYYGIVSFKEGGRIMMDFTDVGEGEIESGKDVKMVFRVKAIDEARGFTRYFWKAVPI
;
A
#
# COMPACT_ATOMS: atom_id res chain seq x y z
N MET A 1 -5.88 32.78 -0.86
CA MET A 1 -7.14 32.38 -1.51
C MET A 1 -7.57 30.96 -1.11
N ILE A 2 -6.83 29.86 -1.41
CA ILE A 2 -7.20 28.50 -0.96
C ILE A 2 -7.24 28.40 0.57
N ARG A 3 -6.28 28.98 1.28
CA ARG A 3 -6.25 28.99 2.74
C ARG A 3 -7.50 29.63 3.33
N ASP A 4 -7.83 30.83 2.90
CA ASP A 4 -8.86 31.68 3.56
C ASP A 4 -10.26 31.33 3.08
N GLU A 5 -10.48 31.22 1.78
CA GLU A 5 -11.78 30.89 1.20
C GLU A 5 -12.10 29.38 1.21
N GLY A 6 -11.07 28.55 1.20
CA GLY A 6 -11.22 27.09 1.30
C GLY A 6 -11.20 26.62 2.76
N TYR A 7 -10.01 26.36 3.27
CA TYR A 7 -9.85 25.75 4.59
C TYR A 7 -10.56 26.52 5.71
N LEU A 8 -10.27 27.81 5.89
CA LEU A 8 -10.78 28.59 7.02
C LEU A 8 -12.28 28.93 6.93
N LYS A 9 -12.89 28.78 5.77
CA LYS A 9 -14.32 29.11 5.58
C LYS A 9 -15.19 27.86 5.42
N ILE A 10 -14.72 26.84 4.71
CA ILE A 10 -15.50 25.63 4.40
C ILE A 10 -15.42 24.63 5.53
N ILE A 11 -14.21 24.30 6.00
CA ILE A 11 -14.02 23.24 7.00
C ILE A 11 -14.70 23.55 8.34
N PRO A 12 -14.63 24.77 8.92
CA PRO A 12 -15.34 25.04 10.15
C PRO A 12 -16.86 24.86 10.05
N LYS A 13 -17.46 25.27 8.92
CA LYS A 13 -18.91 25.05 8.70
C LYS A 13 -19.25 23.57 8.65
N LEU A 14 -18.42 22.80 7.94
CA LEU A 14 -18.60 21.35 7.82
C LEU A 14 -18.49 20.65 9.17
N ILE A 15 -17.51 21.02 9.99
CA ILE A 15 -17.31 20.47 11.33
C ILE A 15 -18.51 20.82 12.22
N ASN A 16 -18.90 22.09 12.28
CA ASN A 16 -20.02 22.51 13.14
C ASN A 16 -21.33 21.81 12.75
N ASN A 17 -21.64 21.71 11.47
CA ASN A 17 -22.82 20.97 11.01
C ASN A 17 -22.77 19.49 11.44
N LEU A 18 -21.63 18.83 11.26
CA LEU A 18 -21.47 17.42 11.64
C LEU A 18 -21.63 17.19 13.14
N LEU A 19 -21.07 18.09 13.97
CA LEU A 19 -21.18 18.01 15.43
C LEU A 19 -22.61 18.28 15.90
N GLU A 20 -23.29 19.28 15.33
CA GLU A 20 -24.70 19.58 15.61
C GLU A 20 -25.64 18.42 15.22
N GLU A 21 -25.46 17.82 14.03
CA GLU A 21 -26.23 16.67 13.56
C GLU A 21 -26.12 15.44 14.45
N ASN A 22 -25.00 15.29 15.16
CA ASN A 22 -24.74 14.14 16.02
C ASN A 22 -24.88 14.44 17.52
N ASP A 23 -25.27 15.67 17.90
CA ASP A 23 -25.41 16.13 19.30
C ASP A 23 -24.11 15.92 20.12
N ILE A 24 -22.94 16.25 19.51
CA ILE A 24 -21.60 16.10 20.11
C ILE A 24 -20.97 17.46 20.32
N ASN A 25 -20.41 17.68 21.50
CA ASN A 25 -19.64 18.88 21.79
C ASN A 25 -18.24 18.80 21.20
N ALA A 26 -17.73 19.90 20.67
CA ALA A 26 -16.37 19.97 20.12
C ALA A 26 -15.27 19.58 21.13
N SER A 27 -15.51 19.82 22.42
CA SER A 27 -14.60 19.44 23.50
C SER A 27 -14.51 17.92 23.71
N GLU A 28 -15.42 17.13 23.16
CA GLU A 28 -15.37 15.67 23.23
C GLU A 28 -14.47 15.03 22.17
N ILE A 29 -14.00 15.80 21.19
CA ILE A 29 -13.13 15.31 20.13
C ILE A 29 -11.71 15.10 20.69
N ASN A 30 -11.27 13.84 20.73
CA ASN A 30 -9.97 13.45 21.27
C ASN A 30 -8.85 13.56 20.22
N LYS A 31 -9.18 13.37 18.92
CA LYS A 31 -8.23 13.46 17.82
C LYS A 31 -8.85 14.20 16.64
N PHE A 32 -8.17 15.23 16.16
CA PHE A 32 -8.59 16.00 14.99
C PHE A 32 -7.57 15.85 13.86
N ILE A 33 -8.00 15.22 12.77
CA ILE A 33 -7.20 14.95 11.57
C ILE A 33 -7.64 15.90 10.46
N LEU A 34 -6.72 16.72 9.98
CA LEU A 34 -6.90 17.58 8.83
C LEU A 34 -5.58 17.71 8.07
N PRO A 35 -5.34 16.96 7.00
CA PRO A 35 -4.21 17.19 6.12
C PRO A 35 -4.25 18.60 5.55
N CYS A 36 -3.17 19.34 5.72
CA CYS A 36 -3.08 20.72 5.22
C CYS A 36 -1.64 21.10 4.94
N ILE A 37 -1.39 21.66 3.76
CA ILE A 37 -0.08 22.19 3.38
C ILE A 37 0.30 23.47 4.13
N PHE A 38 -0.65 24.09 4.83
CA PHE A 38 -0.44 25.29 5.65
C PHE A 38 -0.30 24.89 7.12
N PRO A 39 0.91 24.89 7.71
CA PRO A 39 1.19 24.25 9.00
C PRO A 39 0.34 24.71 10.19
N ARG A 40 -0.17 25.95 10.18
CA ARG A 40 -0.94 26.52 11.29
C ARG A 40 -2.47 26.47 11.09
N VAL A 41 -2.91 26.03 9.93
CA VAL A 41 -4.35 26.05 9.60
C VAL A 41 -5.15 25.03 10.42
N PRO A 42 -4.70 23.79 10.63
CA PRO A 42 -5.43 22.84 11.48
C PRO A 42 -5.65 23.36 12.91
N GLN A 43 -4.62 23.95 13.54
CA GLN A 43 -4.73 24.55 14.87
C GLN A 43 -5.64 25.79 14.90
N THR A 44 -5.67 26.56 13.81
CA THR A 44 -6.60 27.70 13.70
C THR A 44 -8.04 27.24 13.61
N ILE A 45 -8.29 26.20 12.80
CA ILE A 45 -9.62 25.61 12.63
C ILE A 45 -10.11 24.96 13.93
N SER A 46 -9.24 24.23 14.63
CA SER A 46 -9.60 23.61 15.91
C SER A 46 -10.10 24.66 16.91
N LYS A 47 -9.40 25.80 17.03
CA LYS A 47 -9.82 26.93 17.88
C LYS A 47 -11.15 27.53 17.44
N ILE A 48 -11.37 27.71 16.14
CA ILE A 48 -12.63 28.26 15.60
C ILE A 48 -13.80 27.33 15.94
N CYS A 49 -13.60 26.03 15.89
CA CYS A 49 -14.65 25.03 16.15
C CYS A 49 -14.78 24.64 17.64
N GLY A 50 -13.92 25.14 18.52
CA GLY A 50 -13.93 24.79 19.94
C GLY A 50 -13.30 23.44 20.28
N ILE A 51 -12.51 22.87 19.36
CA ILE A 51 -11.71 21.65 19.59
C ILE A 51 -10.39 22.07 20.23
N ASP A 52 -9.94 21.30 21.23
CA ASP A 52 -8.65 21.56 21.87
C ASP A 52 -7.51 21.48 20.83
N PRO A 53 -6.66 22.53 20.71
CA PRO A 53 -5.52 22.50 19.80
C PRO A 53 -4.51 21.38 20.05
N GLU A 54 -4.46 20.83 21.28
CA GLU A 54 -3.60 19.69 21.62
C GLU A 54 -4.09 18.37 20.97
N ASN A 55 -5.36 18.31 20.61
CA ASN A 55 -5.96 17.18 19.91
C ASN A 55 -5.73 17.19 18.40
N VAL A 56 -5.10 18.24 17.86
CA VAL A 56 -4.71 18.29 16.44
C VAL A 56 -3.55 17.34 16.17
N VAL A 57 -3.80 16.37 15.30
CA VAL A 57 -2.83 15.32 14.96
C VAL A 57 -1.74 15.88 14.03
N ASP A 58 -0.49 15.43 14.22
CA ASP A 58 0.59 15.71 13.29
C ASP A 58 0.24 15.17 11.89
N ASN A 59 0.51 16.00 10.88
CA ASN A 59 0.18 15.64 9.49
C ASN A 59 1.19 14.72 8.81
N LEU A 60 2.23 14.27 9.50
CA LEU A 60 3.30 13.41 8.98
C LEU A 60 4.03 13.96 7.74
N ALA A 61 3.89 15.24 7.44
CA ALA A 61 4.42 15.83 6.21
C ALA A 61 5.96 15.76 6.10
N LEU A 62 6.66 15.76 7.23
CA LEU A 62 8.12 15.62 7.28
C LEU A 62 8.59 14.18 7.09
N ASN A 63 7.72 13.19 7.31
CA ASN A 63 8.04 11.77 7.22
C ASN A 63 7.64 11.19 5.85
N VAL A 64 6.42 11.50 5.38
CA VAL A 64 5.85 10.88 4.17
C VAL A 64 5.57 11.88 3.05
N GLY A 65 5.72 13.19 3.30
CA GLY A 65 5.30 14.23 2.36
C GLY A 65 3.78 14.31 2.24
N ASP A 66 3.29 14.78 1.10
CA ASP A 66 1.86 14.80 0.79
C ASP A 66 1.51 13.59 -0.09
N THR A 67 0.68 12.69 0.43
CA THR A 67 0.22 11.49 -0.29
C THR A 67 -1.11 11.71 -1.02
N GLY A 68 -1.53 12.96 -1.20
CA GLY A 68 -2.74 13.34 -1.93
C GLY A 68 -4.02 12.90 -1.25
N SER A 69 -4.97 12.36 -1.99
CA SER A 69 -6.30 11.96 -1.48
C SER A 69 -6.26 10.83 -0.44
N THR A 70 -5.17 10.09 -0.36
CA THR A 70 -4.98 9.02 0.64
C THR A 70 -4.45 9.53 1.97
N HIS A 71 -3.96 10.77 2.03
CA HIS A 71 -3.30 11.33 3.21
C HIS A 71 -4.18 11.33 4.48
N PRO A 72 -5.46 11.71 4.43
CA PRO A 72 -6.33 11.63 5.61
C PRO A 72 -6.46 10.23 6.17
N LEU A 73 -6.48 9.20 5.29
CA LEU A 73 -6.57 7.80 5.70
C LEU A 73 -5.27 7.29 6.30
N LEU A 74 -4.12 7.74 5.79
CA LEU A 74 -2.81 7.43 6.38
C LEU A 74 -2.71 8.01 7.79
N MET A 75 -3.09 9.27 7.99
CA MET A 75 -3.14 9.91 9.31
C MET A 75 -4.11 9.18 10.25
N LEU A 76 -5.29 8.77 9.75
CA LEU A 76 -6.26 8.00 10.53
C LEU A 76 -5.67 6.65 10.96
N THR A 77 -5.00 5.93 10.07
CA THR A 77 -4.34 4.66 10.39
C THR A 77 -3.34 4.86 11.53
N ASN A 78 -2.46 5.85 11.42
CA ASN A 78 -1.47 6.17 12.45
C ASN A 78 -2.12 6.56 13.81
N VAL A 79 -3.25 7.24 13.77
CA VAL A 79 -4.01 7.57 14.99
C VAL A 79 -4.60 6.33 15.62
N LEU A 80 -5.24 5.45 14.83
CA LEU A 80 -5.88 4.23 15.33
C LEU A 80 -4.89 3.28 16.00
N GLU A 81 -3.63 3.23 15.52
CA GLU A 81 -2.57 2.42 16.11
C GLU A 81 -2.26 2.79 17.57
N ASN A 82 -2.53 4.03 17.96
CA ASN A 82 -2.23 4.59 19.27
C ASN A 82 -3.49 5.03 20.03
N SER A 83 -4.68 4.70 19.56
CA SER A 83 -5.94 5.10 20.18
C SER A 83 -6.40 4.13 21.27
N ASN A 84 -7.09 4.70 22.26
CA ASN A 84 -7.77 3.94 23.31
C ASN A 84 -9.27 3.75 22.93
N PRO A 85 -9.97 2.81 23.59
CA PRO A 85 -11.41 2.70 23.44
C PRO A 85 -12.16 3.98 23.83
N ASN A 86 -13.29 4.23 23.18
CA ASN A 86 -14.18 5.39 23.39
C ASN A 86 -13.54 6.75 23.09
N GLU A 87 -12.51 6.78 22.26
CA GLU A 87 -11.98 8.04 21.71
C GLU A 87 -12.77 8.46 20.49
N LYS A 88 -13.18 9.73 20.44
CA LYS A 88 -13.83 10.36 19.29
C LYS A 88 -12.79 10.98 18.38
N ILE A 89 -12.79 10.55 17.13
CA ILE A 89 -11.83 10.97 16.10
C ILE A 89 -12.60 11.69 15.00
N LEU A 90 -12.23 12.94 14.75
CA LEU A 90 -12.77 13.74 13.66
C LEU A 90 -11.77 13.77 12.53
N VAL A 91 -12.13 13.24 11.37
CA VAL A 91 -11.33 13.24 10.15
C VAL A 91 -11.94 14.22 9.17
N CYS A 92 -11.17 15.20 8.74
CA CYS A 92 -11.58 16.15 7.71
C CYS A 92 -10.61 16.10 6.52
N SER A 93 -11.15 16.34 5.34
CA SER A 93 -10.39 16.46 4.10
C SER A 93 -10.88 17.67 3.30
N PHE A 94 -9.98 18.30 2.57
CA PHE A 94 -10.29 19.42 1.70
C PHE A 94 -9.69 19.20 0.30
N GLY A 95 -10.52 19.37 -0.73
CA GLY A 95 -10.11 19.24 -2.12
C GLY A 95 -10.99 20.12 -3.03
N GLY A 96 -11.78 19.53 -3.92
CA GLY A 96 -12.83 20.22 -4.68
C GLY A 96 -14.06 20.60 -3.86
N GLY A 97 -14.05 20.33 -2.56
CA GLY A 97 -15.02 20.59 -1.51
C GLY A 97 -14.40 20.15 -0.19
N GLY A 98 -15.21 19.91 0.84
CA GLY A 98 -14.76 19.37 2.11
C GLY A 98 -15.63 18.18 2.53
N ASP A 99 -14.97 17.15 3.08
CA ASP A 99 -15.60 16.00 3.68
C ASP A 99 -15.18 15.88 5.15
N ALA A 100 -16.09 15.44 6.01
CA ALA A 100 -15.81 15.17 7.41
C ALA A 100 -16.48 13.87 7.84
N ILE A 101 -15.75 13.08 8.63
CA ILE A 101 -16.21 11.82 9.20
C ILE A 101 -15.94 11.86 10.70
N LEU A 102 -16.93 11.53 11.49
CA LEU A 102 -16.81 11.35 12.93
C LEU A 102 -16.80 9.86 13.25
N LEU A 103 -15.77 9.42 13.97
CA LEU A 103 -15.56 8.04 14.36
C LEU A 103 -15.45 7.94 15.87
N GLU A 104 -15.85 6.82 16.43
CA GLU A 104 -15.61 6.46 17.82
C GLU A 104 -14.97 5.09 17.89
N THR A 105 -13.86 4.98 18.62
CA THR A 105 -13.17 3.72 18.82
C THR A 105 -13.92 2.83 19.81
N THR A 106 -13.95 1.55 19.56
CA THR A 106 -14.56 0.55 20.42
C THR A 106 -13.51 -0.27 21.17
N ASP A 107 -13.94 -1.14 22.08
CA ASP A 107 -13.03 -2.08 22.77
C ASP A 107 -12.24 -2.99 21.82
N LEU A 108 -12.70 -3.17 20.59
CA LEU A 108 -12.01 -3.97 19.57
C LEU A 108 -10.67 -3.38 19.15
N ILE A 109 -10.44 -2.08 19.39
CA ILE A 109 -9.15 -1.43 19.08
C ILE A 109 -7.97 -2.10 19.81
N LYS A 110 -8.23 -2.69 20.97
CA LYS A 110 -7.21 -3.44 21.75
C LYS A 110 -6.70 -4.69 21.03
N ASN A 111 -7.45 -5.18 20.04
CA ASN A 111 -7.09 -6.35 19.26
C ASN A 111 -6.33 -5.99 17.97
N LEU A 112 -6.06 -4.71 17.75
CA LEU A 112 -5.29 -4.27 16.58
C LEU A 112 -3.88 -4.86 16.65
N LYS A 113 -3.46 -5.51 15.56
CA LYS A 113 -2.10 -6.02 15.41
C LYS A 113 -1.24 -4.95 14.76
N ASN A 114 -0.17 -4.58 15.44
CA ASN A 114 0.73 -3.50 15.00
C ASN A 114 1.98 -4.01 14.28
N ASP A 115 1.97 -5.23 13.74
CA ASP A 115 3.15 -5.82 13.07
C ASP A 115 3.59 -5.01 11.84
N GLU A 116 2.64 -4.34 11.17
CA GLU A 116 2.87 -3.46 10.02
C GLU A 116 2.31 -2.04 10.25
N SER A 117 2.57 -1.48 11.43
CA SER A 117 2.13 -0.13 11.78
C SER A 117 2.81 0.95 10.92
N VAL A 118 2.17 2.12 10.81
CA VAL A 118 2.76 3.28 10.13
C VAL A 118 4.09 3.65 10.79
N ALA A 119 4.15 3.63 12.11
CA ALA A 119 5.39 3.89 12.86
C ALA A 119 6.49 2.89 12.49
N ASN A 120 6.20 1.59 12.52
CA ASN A 120 7.17 0.56 12.15
C ASN A 120 7.63 0.67 10.69
N LEU A 121 6.73 1.03 9.76
CA LEU A 121 7.10 1.23 8.36
C LEU A 121 7.99 2.46 8.17
N LEU A 122 7.81 3.51 8.94
CA LEU A 122 8.67 4.70 8.93
C LEU A 122 10.05 4.40 9.52
N ASP A 123 10.11 3.65 10.63
CA ASP A 123 11.36 3.31 11.31
C ASP A 123 12.21 2.30 10.53
N ASN A 124 11.56 1.39 9.80
CA ASN A 124 12.22 0.36 8.99
C ASN A 124 12.48 0.79 7.53
N GLY A 125 12.33 2.05 7.22
CA GLY A 125 12.65 2.61 5.91
C GLY A 125 14.15 2.51 5.59
N VAL A 126 14.49 2.13 4.34
CA VAL A 126 15.88 2.18 3.87
C VAL A 126 16.18 3.60 3.39
N GLU A 127 17.21 4.21 3.99
CA GLU A 127 17.64 5.55 3.57
C GLU A 127 18.22 5.51 2.15
N GLU A 128 17.68 6.31 1.24
CA GLU A 128 18.20 6.48 -0.11
C GLU A 128 18.62 7.94 -0.32
N THR A 129 19.92 8.16 -0.41
CA THR A 129 20.50 9.51 -0.58
C THR A 129 20.70 9.91 -2.04
N ASN A 130 20.50 9.00 -2.99
CA ASN A 130 20.67 9.29 -4.41
C ASN A 130 19.43 9.97 -5.00
N TYR A 131 19.47 11.29 -5.08
CA TYR A 131 18.37 12.10 -5.63
C TYR A 131 18.01 11.75 -7.08
N MET A 132 18.97 11.27 -7.88
CA MET A 132 18.68 10.82 -9.25
C MET A 132 17.80 9.56 -9.29
N LYS A 133 17.97 8.65 -8.33
CA LYS A 133 17.06 7.49 -8.20
C LYS A 133 15.64 7.97 -7.87
N TYR A 134 15.49 8.91 -6.92
CA TYR A 134 14.19 9.50 -6.61
C TYR A 134 13.51 10.08 -7.85
N LEU A 135 14.21 10.90 -8.63
CA LEU A 135 13.67 11.49 -9.86
C LEU A 135 13.27 10.42 -10.88
N THR A 136 14.09 9.38 -11.00
CA THR A 136 13.84 8.27 -11.95
C THR A 136 12.64 7.44 -11.55
N PHE A 137 12.52 7.05 -10.29
CA PHE A 137 11.39 6.25 -9.81
C PHE A 137 10.05 7.00 -9.85
N ASN A 138 10.11 8.33 -9.80
CA ASN A 138 8.93 9.19 -9.98
C ASN A 138 8.69 9.63 -11.43
N ASP A 139 9.43 9.08 -12.41
CA ASP A 139 9.35 9.39 -13.85
C ASP A 139 9.55 10.89 -14.18
N LEU A 140 10.29 11.59 -13.32
CA LEU A 140 10.63 13.01 -13.51
C LEU A 140 11.85 13.20 -14.42
N VAL A 141 12.64 12.15 -14.62
CA VAL A 141 13.81 12.13 -15.52
C VAL A 141 13.75 10.87 -16.38
N LYS A 142 13.97 11.03 -17.68
CA LYS A 142 14.07 9.93 -18.63
C LYS A 142 15.51 9.53 -18.83
N TRP A 143 15.77 8.23 -18.74
CA TRP A 143 17.09 7.67 -19.00
C TRP A 143 17.21 7.12 -20.41
N GLU A 144 18.37 7.31 -21.01
CA GLU A 144 18.76 6.53 -22.18
C GLU A 144 19.19 5.13 -21.72
N LYS A 145 18.39 4.13 -22.04
CA LYS A 145 18.61 2.74 -21.63
C LYS A 145 19.68 2.01 -22.46
N GLY A 146 20.24 2.66 -23.49
CA GLY A 146 21.17 2.06 -24.42
C GLY A 146 20.58 0.94 -25.26
N MET A 147 21.41 0.27 -26.07
CA MET A 147 20.97 -0.79 -26.99
C MET A 147 20.58 -2.11 -26.26
N ARG A 148 20.99 -2.29 -25.02
CA ARG A 148 20.69 -3.48 -24.21
C ARG A 148 19.55 -3.27 -23.22
N GLY A 149 18.89 -2.12 -23.27
CA GLY A 149 17.70 -1.88 -22.44
C GLY A 149 16.55 -2.76 -22.90
N GLU A 150 16.21 -3.79 -22.13
CA GLU A 150 15.03 -4.58 -22.38
C GLU A 150 13.78 -3.73 -22.11
N ILE A 151 12.95 -3.61 -23.12
CA ILE A 151 11.63 -2.99 -22.99
C ILE A 151 10.64 -4.10 -22.67
N ASP A 152 10.04 -4.05 -21.48
CA ASP A 152 8.98 -4.98 -21.12
C ASP A 152 7.86 -4.96 -22.17
N ARG A 153 7.60 -6.11 -22.78
CA ARG A 153 6.59 -6.22 -23.84
C ARG A 153 5.21 -5.94 -23.28
N LYS A 154 4.47 -5.12 -24.00
CA LYS A 154 3.10 -4.75 -23.61
C LYS A 154 2.19 -5.97 -23.66
N THR A 155 1.69 -6.40 -22.52
CA THR A 155 0.65 -7.43 -22.45
C THR A 155 -0.67 -6.89 -22.98
N ALA A 156 -1.44 -7.69 -23.70
CA ALA A 156 -2.77 -7.31 -24.14
C ALA A 156 -3.69 -7.04 -22.92
N LEU A 157 -4.45 -5.95 -22.96
CA LEU A 157 -5.39 -5.60 -21.89
C LEU A 157 -6.45 -6.68 -21.64
N THR A 158 -6.84 -7.39 -22.69
CA THR A 158 -7.76 -8.53 -22.62
C THR A 158 -7.19 -9.69 -21.78
N THR A 159 -5.86 -9.87 -21.76
CA THR A 159 -5.20 -10.86 -20.91
C THR A 159 -5.25 -10.42 -19.44
N LEU A 160 -4.96 -9.15 -19.17
CA LEU A 160 -5.10 -8.59 -17.82
C LEU A 160 -6.54 -8.74 -17.29
N TYR A 161 -7.53 -8.43 -18.12
CA TYR A 161 -8.94 -8.58 -17.74
C TYR A 161 -9.31 -10.04 -17.42
N ARG A 162 -8.92 -10.99 -18.26
CA ARG A 162 -9.24 -12.42 -18.07
C ARG A 162 -8.53 -13.07 -16.88
N HIS A 163 -7.36 -12.56 -16.51
CA HIS A 163 -6.54 -13.09 -15.41
C HIS A 163 -6.43 -12.11 -14.23
N ASN A 164 -7.43 -11.25 -14.09
CA ASN A 164 -7.45 -10.20 -13.08
C ASN A 164 -7.22 -10.74 -11.66
N ASP A 165 -7.91 -11.81 -11.29
CA ASP A 165 -7.77 -12.43 -9.97
C ASP A 165 -6.35 -12.92 -9.70
N ALA A 166 -5.71 -13.56 -10.70
CA ALA A 166 -4.33 -14.02 -10.57
C ALA A 166 -3.33 -12.84 -10.50
N ILE A 167 -3.55 -11.78 -11.30
CA ILE A 167 -2.60 -10.67 -11.43
C ILE A 167 -2.75 -9.67 -10.27
N ILE A 168 -3.98 -9.27 -9.93
CA ILE A 168 -4.25 -8.26 -8.91
C ILE A 168 -4.38 -8.91 -7.53
N GLY A 169 -5.11 -10.02 -7.42
CA GLY A 169 -5.40 -10.69 -6.17
C GLY A 169 -4.40 -11.77 -5.75
N LEU A 170 -3.40 -12.08 -6.58
CA LEU A 170 -2.51 -13.25 -6.42
C LEU A 170 -3.30 -14.53 -6.09
N VAL A 171 -4.39 -14.74 -6.84
CA VAL A 171 -5.27 -15.89 -6.65
C VAL A 171 -4.79 -17.04 -7.52
N GLY A 172 -4.42 -18.13 -6.88
CA GLY A 172 -4.14 -19.43 -7.50
C GLY A 172 -5.35 -20.34 -7.47
N GLY A 173 -5.12 -21.62 -7.68
CA GLY A 173 -6.14 -22.67 -7.59
C GLY A 173 -5.80 -23.70 -6.53
N LYS A 174 -6.82 -24.22 -5.86
CA LYS A 174 -6.74 -25.39 -4.98
C LYS A 174 -7.64 -26.49 -5.50
N CYS A 175 -7.09 -27.65 -5.78
CA CYS A 175 -7.88 -28.80 -6.22
C CYS A 175 -8.77 -29.32 -5.08
N GLU A 176 -10.09 -29.34 -5.29
CA GLU A 176 -11.06 -29.84 -4.29
C GLU A 176 -10.81 -31.29 -3.90
N LYS A 177 -10.38 -32.14 -4.84
CA LYS A 177 -10.20 -33.58 -4.59
C LYS A 177 -8.89 -33.89 -3.90
N THR A 178 -7.80 -33.24 -4.29
CA THR A 178 -6.45 -33.59 -3.80
C THR A 178 -5.89 -32.56 -2.81
N GLY A 179 -6.52 -31.38 -2.69
CA GLY A 179 -6.01 -30.27 -1.89
C GLY A 179 -4.76 -29.59 -2.49
N THR A 180 -4.30 -30.03 -3.67
CA THR A 180 -3.09 -29.48 -4.30
C THR A 180 -3.29 -28.03 -4.71
N ILE A 181 -2.38 -27.16 -4.27
CA ILE A 181 -2.40 -25.72 -4.59
C ILE A 181 -1.43 -25.45 -5.73
N GLN A 182 -1.85 -24.62 -6.68
CA GLN A 182 -1.04 -24.22 -7.83
C GLN A 182 -1.23 -22.75 -8.19
N PHE A 183 -0.22 -22.18 -8.82
CA PHE A 183 -0.29 -20.85 -9.42
C PHE A 183 0.42 -20.86 -10.79
N PRO A 184 -0.22 -20.30 -11.85
CA PRO A 184 -1.62 -19.84 -11.88
C PRO A 184 -2.61 -21.00 -11.77
N ALA A 185 -3.88 -20.68 -11.49
CA ALA A 185 -4.97 -21.64 -11.61
C ALA A 185 -5.11 -22.08 -13.06
N SER A 186 -5.38 -23.36 -13.30
CA SER A 186 -5.64 -23.92 -14.61
C SER A 186 -6.76 -24.97 -14.54
N ARG A 187 -7.29 -25.38 -15.69
CA ARG A 187 -8.33 -26.41 -15.72
C ARG A 187 -7.84 -27.79 -15.24
N ILE A 188 -6.52 -28.02 -15.30
CA ILE A 188 -5.92 -29.30 -14.93
C ILE A 188 -5.14 -29.14 -13.64
N SER A 189 -5.40 -30.00 -12.65
CA SER A 189 -4.62 -30.07 -11.42
C SER A 189 -3.19 -30.55 -11.71
N VAL A 190 -2.20 -29.89 -11.10
CA VAL A 190 -0.79 -30.33 -11.17
C VAL A 190 -0.46 -31.44 -10.19
N SER A 191 -1.47 -32.03 -9.54
CA SER A 191 -1.26 -33.20 -8.67
C SER A 191 -0.61 -34.36 -9.45
N PRO A 192 0.55 -34.87 -9.01
CA PRO A 192 1.25 -35.89 -9.77
C PRO A 192 0.46 -37.21 -9.88
N ASN A 193 -0.42 -37.47 -8.93
CA ASN A 193 -1.15 -38.75 -8.84
C ASN A 193 -2.61 -38.66 -9.33
N SER A 194 -3.12 -37.47 -9.56
CA SER A 194 -4.52 -37.23 -9.97
C SER A 194 -4.65 -35.92 -10.72
N PRO A 195 -4.42 -35.95 -12.05
CA PRO A 195 -4.57 -34.73 -12.90
C PRO A 195 -6.06 -34.46 -13.17
N ASP A 196 -6.81 -34.18 -12.14
CA ASP A 196 -8.25 -33.88 -12.23
C ASP A 196 -8.50 -32.64 -13.07
N ILE A 197 -9.61 -32.63 -13.79
CA ILE A 197 -10.02 -31.55 -14.70
C ILE A 197 -11.17 -30.74 -14.06
N ASP A 198 -11.10 -29.42 -14.16
CA ASP A 198 -12.13 -28.49 -13.69
C ASP A 198 -12.48 -28.64 -12.17
N THR A 199 -11.47 -28.94 -11.35
CA THR A 199 -11.58 -29.12 -9.90
C THR A 199 -10.88 -28.03 -9.09
N GLN A 200 -10.55 -26.89 -9.71
CA GLN A 200 -9.81 -25.82 -9.06
C GLN A 200 -10.75 -24.78 -8.46
N GLU A 201 -10.70 -24.62 -7.13
CA GLU A 201 -11.31 -23.48 -6.44
C GLU A 201 -10.31 -22.31 -6.29
N PRO A 202 -10.78 -21.05 -6.30
CA PRO A 202 -9.92 -19.89 -6.06
C PRO A 202 -9.21 -19.96 -4.71
N TYR A 203 -7.90 -19.77 -4.70
CA TYR A 203 -7.09 -19.80 -3.49
C TYR A 203 -6.18 -18.56 -3.39
N LYS A 204 -6.40 -17.72 -2.35
CA LYS A 204 -5.65 -16.48 -2.15
C LYS A 204 -4.26 -16.78 -1.59
N LEU A 205 -3.21 -16.27 -2.25
CA LEU A 205 -1.81 -16.52 -1.89
C LEU A 205 -1.11 -15.27 -1.31
N ALA A 206 -1.65 -14.07 -1.50
CA ALA A 206 -0.98 -12.81 -1.14
C ALA A 206 -0.54 -12.73 0.33
N GLU A 207 -1.33 -13.28 1.25
CA GLU A 207 -1.07 -13.25 2.70
C GLU A 207 -0.48 -14.57 3.23
N LYS A 208 -0.14 -15.49 2.33
CA LYS A 208 0.39 -16.81 2.73
C LYS A 208 1.88 -16.76 2.96
N LYS A 209 2.33 -17.53 3.95
CA LYS A 209 3.76 -17.71 4.23
C LYS A 209 4.43 -18.42 3.06
N ALA A 210 5.55 -17.87 2.64
CA ALA A 210 6.32 -18.39 1.52
C ALA A 210 7.83 -18.26 1.81
N ASN A 211 8.63 -18.99 1.06
CA ASN A 211 10.08 -18.92 1.15
C ASN A 211 10.74 -18.93 -0.23
N ILE A 212 11.97 -18.45 -0.28
CA ILE A 212 12.80 -18.46 -1.49
C ILE A 212 13.24 -19.90 -1.77
N LEU A 213 12.81 -20.47 -2.90
CA LEU A 213 13.29 -21.78 -3.34
C LEU A 213 14.63 -21.68 -4.07
N SER A 214 14.73 -20.70 -4.98
CA SER A 214 15.95 -20.37 -5.71
C SER A 214 15.93 -18.92 -6.11
N TRP A 215 17.12 -18.34 -6.34
CA TRP A 215 17.24 -16.95 -6.76
C TRP A 215 18.42 -16.73 -7.70
N SER A 216 18.40 -15.63 -8.42
CA SER A 216 19.48 -15.13 -9.27
C SER A 216 19.54 -13.61 -9.18
N ALA A 217 20.73 -13.07 -9.44
CA ALA A 217 20.98 -11.64 -9.53
C ALA A 217 21.45 -11.29 -10.95
N ASP A 218 20.66 -10.52 -11.68
CA ASP A 218 20.98 -10.10 -13.04
C ASP A 218 21.60 -8.70 -13.04
N TYR A 219 22.89 -8.64 -13.38
CA TYR A 219 23.66 -7.40 -13.55
C TYR A 219 23.71 -6.92 -15.00
N LEU A 220 23.18 -7.71 -15.94
CA LEU A 220 23.28 -7.41 -17.38
C LEU A 220 22.08 -6.62 -17.91
N SER A 221 20.91 -6.87 -17.36
CA SER A 221 19.72 -6.10 -17.72
C SER A 221 19.80 -4.69 -17.14
N PHE A 222 19.24 -3.72 -17.88
CA PHE A 222 19.14 -2.35 -17.37
C PHE A 222 18.30 -2.31 -16.10
N SER A 223 18.87 -1.76 -15.02
CA SER A 223 18.15 -1.47 -13.78
C SER A 223 18.64 -0.14 -13.21
N VAL A 224 17.71 0.63 -12.66
CA VAL A 224 18.04 1.86 -11.89
C VAL A 224 18.72 1.50 -10.56
N ASN A 225 18.43 0.31 -10.04
CA ASN A 225 19.00 -0.22 -8.80
C ASN A 225 19.46 -1.66 -9.03
N PRO A 226 20.65 -1.87 -9.70
CA PRO A 226 21.16 -3.20 -9.96
C PRO A 226 21.68 -3.87 -8.67
N PRO A 227 21.66 -5.23 -8.61
CA PRO A 227 21.16 -6.15 -9.63
C PRO A 227 19.63 -6.31 -9.58
N ASN A 228 19.05 -6.83 -10.67
CA ASN A 228 17.68 -7.32 -10.61
C ASN A 228 17.65 -8.71 -9.97
N TYR A 229 17.11 -8.80 -8.78
CA TYR A 229 16.91 -10.07 -8.09
C TYR A 229 15.58 -10.71 -8.54
N TYR A 230 15.62 -11.96 -8.93
CA TYR A 230 14.44 -12.74 -9.27
C TYR A 230 14.62 -14.22 -8.92
N GLY A 231 13.55 -14.97 -8.86
CA GLY A 231 13.64 -16.38 -8.57
C GLY A 231 12.31 -17.07 -8.33
N ILE A 232 12.38 -18.26 -7.78
CA ILE A 232 11.21 -19.06 -7.47
C ILE A 232 10.88 -18.93 -5.99
N VAL A 233 9.65 -18.49 -5.72
CA VAL A 233 9.05 -18.46 -4.40
C VAL A 233 8.12 -19.68 -4.26
N SER A 234 8.21 -20.38 -3.13
CA SER A 234 7.37 -21.53 -2.79
C SER A 234 6.50 -21.19 -1.59
N PHE A 235 5.20 -21.32 -1.71
CA PHE A 235 4.27 -21.14 -0.61
C PHE A 235 4.25 -22.39 0.30
N LYS A 236 4.22 -22.18 1.61
CA LYS A 236 4.29 -23.30 2.59
C LYS A 236 3.13 -24.28 2.46
N GLU A 237 1.98 -23.82 2.04
CA GLU A 237 0.79 -24.64 1.83
C GLU A 237 0.73 -25.29 0.42
N GLY A 238 1.63 -24.89 -0.48
CA GLY A 238 1.73 -25.38 -1.86
C GLY A 238 1.64 -24.26 -2.88
N GLY A 239 2.03 -24.55 -4.10
CA GLY A 239 2.14 -23.58 -5.19
C GLY A 239 3.52 -22.92 -5.24
N ARG A 240 3.92 -22.55 -6.46
CA ARG A 240 5.18 -21.88 -6.75
C ARG A 240 4.97 -20.81 -7.80
N ILE A 241 5.74 -19.74 -7.72
CA ILE A 241 5.72 -18.65 -8.70
C ILE A 241 7.14 -18.13 -8.91
N MET A 242 7.48 -17.84 -10.17
CA MET A 242 8.66 -17.04 -10.49
C MET A 242 8.30 -15.56 -10.38
N MET A 243 9.08 -14.80 -9.60
CA MET A 243 8.83 -13.37 -9.41
C MET A 243 10.11 -12.60 -9.08
N ASP A 244 10.01 -11.28 -9.19
CA ASP A 244 11.09 -10.38 -8.76
C ASP A 244 11.11 -10.27 -7.24
N PHE A 245 12.29 -10.11 -6.67
CA PHE A 245 12.47 -9.66 -5.30
C PHE A 245 12.66 -8.14 -5.26
N THR A 246 12.21 -7.52 -4.19
CA THR A 246 12.35 -6.08 -3.95
C THR A 246 12.72 -5.81 -2.50
N ASP A 247 13.17 -4.59 -2.23
CA ASP A 247 13.59 -4.15 -0.91
C ASP A 247 14.68 -5.09 -0.34
N VAL A 248 15.63 -5.48 -1.19
CA VAL A 248 16.74 -6.42 -0.87
C VAL A 248 18.01 -5.63 -0.71
N GLY A 249 18.63 -5.69 0.46
CA GLY A 249 20.00 -5.23 0.70
C GLY A 249 21.06 -6.24 0.19
N GLU A 250 22.30 -5.78 0.14
CA GLU A 250 23.43 -6.65 -0.25
C GLU A 250 23.58 -7.79 0.77
N GLY A 251 23.59 -9.03 0.27
CA GLY A 251 23.72 -10.23 1.11
C GLY A 251 22.46 -10.66 1.85
N GLU A 252 21.33 -9.98 1.64
CA GLU A 252 20.07 -10.29 2.36
C GLU A 252 19.24 -11.39 1.69
N ILE A 253 19.58 -11.84 0.49
CA ILE A 253 18.83 -12.85 -0.24
C ILE A 253 19.51 -14.21 -0.16
N GLU A 254 18.77 -15.21 0.34
CA GLU A 254 19.25 -16.59 0.48
C GLU A 254 18.11 -17.58 0.19
N SER A 255 18.45 -18.77 -0.34
CA SER A 255 17.49 -19.85 -0.49
C SER A 255 17.03 -20.35 0.88
N GLY A 256 15.73 -20.58 1.02
CA GLY A 256 15.09 -20.99 2.28
C GLY A 256 14.60 -19.82 3.13
N LYS A 257 15.04 -18.59 2.88
CA LYS A 257 14.60 -17.40 3.63
C LYS A 257 13.11 -17.15 3.42
N ASP A 258 12.40 -16.82 4.49
CA ASP A 258 10.98 -16.46 4.44
C ASP A 258 10.79 -15.14 3.71
N VAL A 259 9.65 -15.00 3.02
CA VAL A 259 9.29 -13.80 2.26
C VAL A 259 7.83 -13.42 2.49
N LYS A 260 7.55 -12.12 2.36
CA LYS A 260 6.20 -11.59 2.24
C LYS A 260 5.94 -11.06 0.83
N MET A 261 4.68 -11.11 0.42
CA MET A 261 4.26 -10.56 -0.87
C MET A 261 3.91 -9.08 -0.73
N VAL A 262 4.41 -8.27 -1.66
CA VAL A 262 4.09 -6.84 -1.75
C VAL A 262 3.65 -6.48 -3.16
N PHE A 263 2.67 -5.58 -3.26
CA PHE A 263 2.15 -5.12 -4.55
C PHE A 263 2.91 -3.86 -4.97
N ARG A 264 3.64 -3.92 -6.09
CA ARG A 264 4.56 -2.87 -6.53
C ARG A 264 4.35 -2.51 -7.99
N VAL A 265 4.80 -1.31 -8.36
CA VAL A 265 4.86 -0.89 -9.76
C VAL A 265 5.75 -1.87 -10.53
N LYS A 266 5.20 -2.47 -11.60
CA LYS A 266 5.93 -3.31 -12.54
C LYS A 266 6.49 -2.48 -13.70
N ALA A 267 5.67 -1.63 -14.29
CA ALA A 267 6.05 -0.77 -15.39
C ALA A 267 5.04 0.36 -15.58
N ILE A 268 5.52 1.46 -16.17
CA ILE A 268 4.67 2.57 -16.62
C ILE A 268 4.41 2.37 -18.12
N ASP A 269 3.14 2.26 -18.52
CA ASP A 269 2.74 2.17 -19.92
C ASP A 269 2.42 3.58 -20.45
N GLU A 270 3.46 4.30 -20.87
CA GLU A 270 3.33 5.67 -21.36
C GLU A 270 2.35 5.78 -22.55
N ALA A 271 2.36 4.78 -23.45
CA ALA A 271 1.51 4.83 -24.65
C ALA A 271 0.02 4.66 -24.34
N ARG A 272 -0.32 4.02 -23.23
CA ARG A 272 -1.70 3.80 -22.79
C ARG A 272 -2.09 4.67 -21.59
N GLY A 273 -1.13 5.38 -21.00
CA GLY A 273 -1.36 6.33 -19.93
C GLY A 273 -1.73 5.70 -18.58
N PHE A 274 -1.21 4.51 -18.27
CA PHE A 274 -1.46 3.90 -16.97
C PHE A 274 -0.24 3.16 -16.40
N THR A 275 -0.22 2.99 -15.07
CA THR A 275 0.79 2.26 -14.34
C THR A 275 0.35 0.80 -14.17
N ARG A 276 1.24 -0.13 -14.52
CA ARG A 276 1.04 -1.56 -14.31
C ARG A 276 1.66 -1.98 -13.00
N TYR A 277 0.94 -2.74 -12.22
CA TYR A 277 1.37 -3.30 -10.95
C TYR A 277 1.47 -4.83 -11.03
N PHE A 278 2.33 -5.40 -10.21
CA PHE A 278 2.37 -6.82 -9.95
C PHE A 278 2.99 -7.11 -8.58
N TRP A 279 2.84 -8.32 -8.12
CA TRP A 279 3.39 -8.81 -6.87
C TRP A 279 4.89 -9.03 -6.97
N LYS A 280 5.62 -8.67 -5.91
CA LYS A 280 7.03 -8.96 -5.68
C LYS A 280 7.20 -9.58 -4.30
N ALA A 281 8.30 -10.30 -4.10
CA ALA A 281 8.62 -10.88 -2.80
C ALA A 281 9.66 -10.01 -2.08
N VAL A 282 9.44 -9.78 -0.79
CA VAL A 282 10.39 -9.12 0.11
C VAL A 282 10.90 -10.15 1.11
N PRO A 283 12.22 -10.40 1.20
CA PRO A 283 12.82 -11.22 2.26
C PRO A 283 12.56 -10.61 3.65
N ILE A 284 12.23 -11.48 4.62
CA ILE A 284 11.95 -11.07 6.01
C ILE A 284 12.81 -11.81 7.01
#